data_833ea919c355a300db8cdbc7885b55f1
#
_entry.id   833ea919c355a300db8cdbc7885b55f1
#
_cell.length_a   1.000
_cell.length_b   1.000
_cell.length_c   1.000
_cell.angle_alpha   90.00
_cell.angle_beta   90.00
_cell.angle_gamma   90.00
#
_symmetry.space_group_name_H-M   'P 1'
#
loop_
_entity.id
_entity.type
_entity.pdbx_description
1 polymer ?
#
loop_
_entity_poly.entity_id
_entity_poly.type
_entity_poly.pdbx_seq_one_letter_code
_entity_poly.pdbx_strand_id
1 'polypeptide(L)'
;MCKTFSSPMLKKLYVINKLFLKTVSVEKQERFVRLAKSILEFDCHKSLDKITCPTLVLGAKKDLVLGVDGARELANSIPNAFYYEFSKQGHAAFIESKQFNKMILEFLRENT
;
A
#
# COMPACT_ATOMS: atom_id res chain seq x y z
N MET A 1 12.00 -4.51 -13.97
CA MET A 1 11.06 -3.38 -14.16
C MET A 1 10.54 -2.95 -12.79
N CYS A 2 10.53 -1.65 -12.47
CA CYS A 2 10.04 -1.19 -11.17
C CYS A 2 8.50 -1.28 -11.12
N LYS A 3 7.96 -2.08 -10.19
CA LYS A 3 6.52 -2.36 -10.05
C LYS A 3 5.81 -1.39 -9.06
N THR A 4 6.59 -0.65 -8.26
CA THR A 4 6.07 0.20 -7.18
C THR A 4 5.39 1.47 -7.67
N PHE A 5 5.92 2.08 -8.74
CA PHE A 5 5.42 3.35 -9.25
C PHE A 5 4.83 3.21 -10.65
N SER A 6 3.71 3.87 -10.91
CA SER A 6 3.13 4.02 -12.25
C SER A 6 3.72 5.21 -13.01
N SER A 7 4.16 6.27 -12.30
CA SER A 7 4.80 7.45 -12.89
C SER A 7 6.20 7.14 -13.43
N PRO A 8 6.51 7.51 -14.71
CA PRO A 8 7.84 7.31 -15.28
C PRO A 8 8.96 8.04 -14.53
N MET A 9 8.67 9.22 -13.98
CA MET A 9 9.63 10.02 -13.23
C MET A 9 10.00 9.34 -11.91
N LEU A 10 9.01 8.84 -11.16
CA LEU A 10 9.23 8.14 -9.90
C LEU A 10 9.93 6.79 -10.11
N LYS A 11 9.66 6.12 -11.23
CA LYS A 11 10.41 4.90 -11.62
C LYS A 11 11.89 5.19 -11.83
N LYS A 12 12.26 6.31 -12.49
CA LYS A 12 13.66 6.73 -12.65
C LYS A 12 14.33 7.01 -11.31
N LEU A 13 13.67 7.76 -10.42
CA LEU A 13 14.17 8.03 -9.07
C LEU A 13 14.41 6.75 -8.26
N TYR A 14 13.48 5.78 -8.37
CA TYR A 14 13.63 4.49 -7.71
C TYR A 14 14.85 3.70 -8.22
N VAL A 15 15.08 3.68 -9.55
CA VAL A 15 16.24 3.00 -10.15
C VAL A 15 17.55 3.65 -9.70
N ILE A 16 17.62 4.98 -9.67
CA ILE A 16 18.79 5.73 -9.16
C ILE A 16 19.04 5.37 -7.69
N ASN A 17 18.00 5.38 -6.85
CA ASN A 17 18.10 5.03 -5.45
C ASN A 17 18.57 3.58 -5.24
N LYS A 18 18.11 2.65 -6.09
CA LYS A 18 18.56 1.25 -6.06
C LYS A 18 20.05 1.08 -6.37
N LEU A 19 20.62 1.94 -7.21
CA LEU A 19 22.07 1.95 -7.46
C LEU A 19 22.86 2.39 -6.21
N PHE A 20 22.34 3.35 -5.44
CA PHE A 20 22.91 3.74 -4.15
C PHE A 20 22.76 2.66 -3.06
N LEU A 21 21.70 1.84 -3.12
CA LEU A 21 21.47 0.76 -2.15
C LEU A 21 22.44 -0.42 -2.29
N LYS A 22 23.27 -0.49 -3.34
CA LYS A 22 24.37 -1.47 -3.43
C LYS A 22 25.44 -1.30 -2.35
N THR A 23 25.41 -0.19 -1.62
CA THR A 23 26.31 0.11 -0.49
C THR A 23 25.70 -0.22 0.87
N VAL A 24 24.55 -0.88 0.91
CA VAL A 24 23.86 -1.22 2.16
C VAL A 24 24.60 -2.37 2.87
N SER A 25 24.93 -2.17 4.14
CA SER A 25 25.61 -3.18 4.96
C SER A 25 24.83 -4.50 5.05
N VAL A 26 25.54 -5.60 5.26
CA VAL A 26 24.95 -6.95 5.41
C VAL A 26 23.88 -6.98 6.50
N GLU A 27 24.10 -6.32 7.63
CA GLU A 27 23.14 -6.20 8.73
C GLU A 27 21.80 -5.59 8.31
N LYS A 28 21.84 -4.55 7.47
CA LYS A 28 20.62 -3.93 6.94
C LYS A 28 19.89 -4.85 5.96
N GLN A 29 20.64 -5.66 5.20
CA GLN A 29 20.06 -6.66 4.31
C GLN A 29 19.36 -7.76 5.10
N GLU A 30 19.97 -8.27 6.15
CA GLU A 30 19.38 -9.28 7.04
C GLU A 30 18.11 -8.76 7.73
N ARG A 31 18.13 -7.50 8.20
CA ARG A 31 16.95 -6.85 8.75
C ARG A 31 15.82 -6.77 7.73
N PHE A 32 16.12 -6.40 6.49
CA PHE A 32 15.13 -6.36 5.41
C PHE A 32 14.53 -7.74 5.14
N VAL A 33 15.36 -8.79 5.08
CA VAL A 33 14.88 -10.17 4.89
C VAL A 33 13.98 -10.62 6.02
N ARG A 34 14.33 -10.31 7.28
CA ARG A 34 13.48 -10.63 8.44
C ARG A 34 12.12 -9.92 8.37
N LEU A 35 12.11 -8.63 8.02
CA LEU A 35 10.87 -7.86 7.84
C LEU A 35 10.01 -8.42 6.70
N ALA A 36 10.62 -8.78 5.57
CA ALA A 36 9.92 -9.38 4.45
C ALA A 36 9.28 -10.72 4.82
N LYS A 37 9.98 -11.57 5.57
CA LYS A 37 9.43 -12.83 6.08
C LYS A 37 8.24 -12.59 7.02
N SER A 38 8.36 -11.65 7.98
CA SER A 38 7.27 -11.32 8.89
C SER A 38 6.01 -10.84 8.16
N ILE A 39 6.17 -10.08 7.07
CA ILE A 39 5.04 -9.64 6.23
C ILE A 39 4.38 -10.84 5.55
N LEU A 40 5.15 -11.81 5.05
CA LEU A 40 4.63 -13.00 4.38
C LEU A 40 3.91 -13.96 5.33
N GLU A 41 4.31 -13.99 6.59
CA GLU A 41 3.72 -14.85 7.64
C GLU A 41 2.52 -14.19 8.34
N PHE A 42 2.35 -12.87 8.15
CA PHE A 42 1.27 -12.13 8.79
C PHE A 42 -0.07 -12.42 8.10
N ASP A 43 -1.02 -12.93 8.88
CA ASP A 43 -2.41 -13.13 8.46
C ASP A 43 -3.37 -12.60 9.53
N CYS A 44 -4.18 -11.61 9.17
CA CYS A 44 -5.19 -11.03 10.04
C CYS A 44 -6.64 -11.31 9.58
N HIS A 45 -6.84 -12.12 8.54
CA HIS A 45 -8.17 -12.38 7.95
C HIS A 45 -9.22 -12.79 8.98
N LYS A 46 -8.85 -13.65 9.94
CA LYS A 46 -9.74 -14.15 11.00
C LYS A 46 -10.18 -13.10 12.02
N SER A 47 -9.69 -11.88 11.90
CA SER A 47 -9.96 -10.78 12.85
C SER A 47 -10.56 -9.54 12.19
N LEU A 48 -10.73 -9.55 10.87
CA LEU A 48 -11.23 -8.39 10.12
C LEU A 48 -12.71 -8.10 10.42
N ASP A 49 -13.50 -9.12 10.68
CA ASP A 49 -14.90 -9.05 11.10
C ASP A 49 -15.11 -8.36 12.46
N LYS A 50 -14.06 -8.30 13.28
CA LYS A 50 -14.07 -7.63 14.60
C LYS A 50 -13.80 -6.13 14.53
N ILE A 51 -13.45 -5.59 13.36
CA ILE A 51 -13.25 -4.17 13.15
C ILE A 51 -14.63 -3.52 13.02
N THR A 52 -15.07 -2.84 14.07
CA THR A 52 -16.40 -2.20 14.15
C THR A 52 -16.38 -0.73 13.81
N CYS A 53 -15.24 -0.07 13.87
CA CYS A 53 -15.11 1.35 13.51
C CYS A 53 -15.23 1.56 12.00
N PRO A 54 -15.69 2.75 11.55
CA PRO A 54 -15.62 3.14 10.14
C PRO A 54 -14.19 3.00 9.62
N THR A 55 -14.02 2.32 8.50
CA THR A 55 -12.71 1.98 7.94
C THR A 55 -12.64 2.39 6.47
N LEU A 56 -11.65 3.20 6.11
CA LEU A 56 -11.37 3.54 4.71
C LEU A 56 -10.30 2.62 4.14
N VAL A 57 -10.65 1.84 3.13
CA VAL A 57 -9.72 0.98 2.39
C VAL A 57 -9.42 1.62 1.04
N LEU A 58 -8.15 1.88 0.78
CA LEU A 58 -7.68 2.48 -0.47
C LEU A 58 -6.89 1.46 -1.29
N GLY A 59 -7.40 1.11 -2.46
CA GLY A 59 -6.71 0.23 -3.41
C GLY A 59 -6.15 1.00 -4.61
N ALA A 60 -5.18 0.41 -5.31
CA ALA A 60 -4.64 0.95 -6.54
C ALA A 60 -4.64 -0.11 -7.64
N LYS A 61 -5.38 0.14 -8.72
CA LYS A 61 -5.59 -0.85 -9.80
C LYS A 61 -4.30 -1.29 -10.49
N LYS A 62 -3.30 -0.42 -10.53
CA LYS A 62 -1.99 -0.70 -11.14
C LYS A 62 -0.93 -1.09 -10.11
N ASP A 63 -1.33 -1.50 -8.92
CA ASP A 63 -0.41 -2.06 -7.94
C ASP A 63 0.11 -3.42 -8.42
N LEU A 64 1.37 -3.44 -8.83
CA LEU A 64 2.07 -4.65 -9.28
C LEU A 64 2.97 -5.24 -8.18
N VAL A 65 2.90 -4.71 -6.97
CA VAL A 65 3.68 -5.18 -5.81
C VAL A 65 2.83 -6.13 -4.96
N LEU A 66 1.69 -5.64 -4.48
CA LEU A 66 0.76 -6.39 -3.64
C LEU A 66 -0.51 -6.82 -4.40
N GLY A 67 -0.77 -6.20 -5.55
CA GLY A 67 -2.03 -6.36 -6.26
C GLY A 67 -3.16 -5.52 -5.67
N VAL A 68 -4.27 -5.45 -6.37
CA VAL A 68 -5.46 -4.72 -5.93
C VAL A 68 -6.45 -5.62 -5.19
N ASP A 69 -6.35 -6.93 -5.39
CA ASP A 69 -7.33 -7.88 -4.88
C ASP A 69 -7.30 -7.98 -3.35
N GLY A 70 -6.12 -7.86 -2.73
CA GLY A 70 -5.99 -7.81 -1.27
C GLY A 70 -6.74 -6.61 -0.65
N ALA A 71 -6.72 -5.44 -1.29
CA ALA A 71 -7.48 -4.28 -0.82
C ALA A 71 -9.00 -4.50 -0.95
N ARG A 72 -9.44 -5.14 -2.02
CA ARG A 72 -10.86 -5.51 -2.22
C ARG A 72 -11.31 -6.52 -1.17
N GLU A 73 -10.49 -7.51 -0.90
CA GLU A 73 -10.77 -8.54 0.10
C GLU A 73 -10.86 -7.94 1.51
N LEU A 74 -9.95 -7.04 1.89
CA LEU A 74 -10.04 -6.28 3.14
C LEU A 74 -11.37 -5.51 3.24
N ALA A 75 -11.75 -4.79 2.19
CA ALA A 75 -12.98 -4.01 2.17
C ALA A 75 -14.23 -4.90 2.29
N ASN A 76 -14.22 -6.09 1.71
CA ASN A 76 -15.32 -7.04 1.81
C ASN A 76 -15.39 -7.74 3.17
N SER A 77 -14.27 -7.85 3.88
CA SER A 77 -14.17 -8.57 5.15
C SER A 77 -14.40 -7.70 6.39
N ILE A 78 -14.31 -6.38 6.24
CA ILE A 78 -14.55 -5.42 7.33
C ILE A 78 -15.98 -4.87 7.23
N PRO A 79 -16.84 -5.04 8.27
CA PRO A 79 -18.26 -4.71 8.21
C PRO A 79 -18.59 -3.26 7.82
N ASN A 80 -17.80 -2.30 8.33
CA ASN A 80 -18.01 -0.87 8.09
C ASN A 80 -16.91 -0.27 7.20
N ALA A 81 -16.51 -0.99 6.14
CA ALA A 81 -15.49 -0.52 5.22
C ALA A 81 -16.06 0.32 4.08
N PHE A 82 -15.40 1.43 3.81
CA PHE A 82 -15.55 2.24 2.61
C PHE A 82 -14.38 1.95 1.69
N TYR A 83 -14.65 1.56 0.45
CA TYR A 83 -13.61 1.21 -0.51
C TYR A 83 -13.50 2.23 -1.63
N TYR A 84 -12.27 2.64 -1.93
CA TYR A 84 -11.98 3.41 -3.12
C TYR A 84 -10.76 2.86 -3.86
N GLU A 85 -10.87 2.77 -5.19
CA GLU A 85 -9.83 2.25 -6.07
C GLU A 85 -9.28 3.34 -6.98
N PHE A 86 -8.00 3.62 -6.85
CA PHE A 86 -7.28 4.50 -7.77
C PHE A 86 -6.99 3.79 -9.09
N SER A 87 -7.71 4.15 -10.15
CA SER A 87 -7.66 3.45 -11.44
C SER A 87 -6.35 3.65 -12.22
N LYS A 88 -5.62 4.73 -11.96
CA LYS A 88 -4.41 5.12 -12.71
C LYS A 88 -3.11 4.92 -11.94
N GLN A 89 -3.17 4.77 -10.63
CA GLN A 89 -2.03 4.71 -9.72
C GLN A 89 -1.56 3.27 -9.48
N GLY A 90 -0.29 3.15 -9.07
CA GLY A 90 0.33 1.91 -8.62
C GLY A 90 0.46 1.85 -7.10
N HIS A 91 1.37 1.01 -6.60
CA HIS A 91 1.64 0.81 -5.17
C HIS A 91 1.93 2.10 -4.39
N ALA A 92 2.46 3.11 -5.04
CA ALA A 92 2.75 4.42 -4.44
C ALA A 92 1.64 5.45 -4.66
N ALA A 93 0.36 5.05 -4.67
CA ALA A 93 -0.78 5.93 -4.88
C ALA A 93 -0.80 7.15 -3.93
N PHE A 94 -0.31 6.97 -2.69
CA PHE A 94 -0.18 8.02 -1.68
C PHE A 94 0.78 9.15 -2.08
N ILE A 95 1.72 8.90 -3.00
CA ILE A 95 2.62 9.92 -3.56
C ILE A 95 2.10 10.40 -4.93
N GLU A 96 1.53 9.48 -5.72
CA GLU A 96 1.16 9.74 -7.11
C GLU A 96 -0.17 10.48 -7.27
N SER A 97 -1.09 10.33 -6.31
CA SER A 97 -2.43 10.90 -6.40
C SER A 97 -2.59 12.13 -5.50
N LYS A 98 -2.92 13.26 -6.12
CA LYS A 98 -3.28 14.49 -5.39
C LYS A 98 -4.57 14.33 -4.57
N GLN A 99 -5.42 13.37 -4.93
CA GLN A 99 -6.69 13.11 -4.24
C GLN A 99 -6.53 12.25 -2.99
N PHE A 100 -5.39 11.54 -2.83
CA PHE A 100 -5.19 10.59 -1.75
C PHE A 100 -5.41 11.21 -0.36
N ASN A 101 -4.68 12.28 -0.07
CA ASN A 101 -4.81 12.95 1.23
C ASN A 101 -6.16 13.64 1.41
N LYS A 102 -6.74 14.17 0.33
CA LYS A 102 -8.06 14.81 0.38
C LYS A 102 -9.13 13.81 0.81
N MET A 103 -9.14 12.62 0.21
CA MET A 103 -10.09 11.57 0.56
C MET A 103 -9.97 11.11 2.01
N ILE A 104 -8.75 10.97 2.52
CA ILE A 104 -8.52 10.62 3.93
C ILE A 104 -9.11 11.71 4.84
N LEU A 105 -8.83 12.98 4.54
CA LEU A 105 -9.34 14.09 5.35
C LEU A 105 -10.86 14.21 5.31
N GLU A 106 -11.48 13.98 4.16
CA GLU A 106 -12.94 13.97 4.01
C GLU A 106 -13.54 12.82 4.83
N PHE A 107 -13.01 11.60 4.67
CA PHE A 107 -13.46 10.45 5.45
C PHE A 107 -13.37 10.66 6.95
N LEU A 108 -12.25 11.20 7.45
CA LEU A 108 -12.06 11.47 8.88
C LEU A 108 -13.05 12.51 9.41
N ARG A 109 -13.36 13.55 8.63
CA ARG A 109 -14.33 14.58 9.02
C ARG A 109 -15.76 14.06 9.11
N GLU A 110 -16.12 13.09 8.27
CA GLU A 110 -17.46 12.52 8.21
C GLU A 110 -17.68 11.42 9.28
N ASN A 111 -16.59 10.87 9.86
CA ASN A 111 -16.65 9.74 10.77
C ASN A 111 -16.03 10.03 12.15
N THR A 112 -15.80 11.29 12.49
CA THR A 112 -15.41 11.77 13.83
C THR A 112 -16.47 12.72 14.35
#